data_85f88f2c4dc68c6c997e96f6a8fd40ca
#
_entry.id   85f88f2c4dc68c6c997e96f6a8fd40ca
#
_cell.length_a   1.000
_cell.length_b   1.000
_cell.length_c   1.000
_cell.angle_alpha   90.00
_cell.angle_beta   90.00
_cell.angle_gamma   90.00
#
_symmetry.space_group_name_H-M   'P 1'
#
loop_
_entity.id
_entity.type
_entity.pdbx_description
1 polymer ?
#
loop_
_entity_poly.entity_id
_entity_poly.type
_entity_poly.pdbx_seq_one_letter_code
_entity_poly.pdbx_strand_id
1 'polypeptide(L)'
;VIRRILAADVGSTTTKTVLFEKKAEGWALLGKMIAPTTVEAPDLDVMIGLRNALAKLEARTGVKLLEGARLIKPATDGEGADLFVATSSAGGGLQMLVTGLVKTMTAESAHRAALGAGAIVTDIVSMDDQKTLVERLETIKSLRPDMILVTGGTDGGNISDVAAISEYVAMANPEPRFGKDFKIPVIYAGNMDARSYVSGVFGSTMDLSFTDNIRPVLEQEVLSPARNEIHRLFLEHVMMHAPGYKTLLSWADGAVKPTPVAVGEALQYFTGKRGQDLLGVDIGGATTDVFSVIDQKFYRTVSANLGMSYSMANVLSEASVESILRWVPWEADDNLVRNWSFNKMVRPTTLPETLEELILEQAMAKEALRLSLEHHRSLIRGLKGIKQKREIGDIFNQTSTGNTLVDLMKTGVIVGSGGVLSYAPRRSQAAMMLLDAFQPEGVTGLMVDSQFLLPHIGVLIDREPDAAADILAREALVPLGTSVCPVGPAVSPGTAVAKVQTANDAWDVVAGEIRLVPVEGEAEAEVLPRKEFDVGKGRGIPVKATLAGGSVGLILDGRGRPLELPKGQSERIASLKRWYKAMSVYPDQDAPAAAGR
;
A
#
# COMPACT_ATOMS: atom_id res chain seq x y z
N VAL A 1 -10.62 -22.67 -24.37
CA VAL A 1 -11.47 -21.82 -23.50
C VAL A 1 -11.01 -22.06 -22.08
N ILE A 2 -10.56 -21.00 -21.39
CA ILE A 2 -10.12 -21.08 -20.00
C ILE A 2 -11.35 -21.28 -19.10
N ARG A 3 -11.33 -22.36 -18.31
CA ARG A 3 -12.38 -22.72 -17.36
C ARG A 3 -11.97 -22.41 -15.93
N ARG A 4 -10.70 -22.69 -15.58
CA ARG A 4 -10.15 -22.48 -14.23
C ARG A 4 -8.84 -21.74 -14.26
N ILE A 5 -8.72 -20.79 -13.35
CA ILE A 5 -7.51 -20.01 -13.11
C ILE A 5 -7.05 -20.28 -11.69
N LEU A 6 -5.83 -20.79 -11.56
CA LEU A 6 -5.13 -20.91 -10.30
C LEU A 6 -4.18 -19.72 -10.16
N ALA A 7 -4.22 -19.06 -9.02
CA ALA A 7 -3.26 -17.98 -8.73
C ALA A 7 -2.60 -18.21 -7.37
N ALA A 8 -1.35 -17.82 -7.25
CA ALA A 8 -0.60 -17.90 -6.00
C ALA A 8 0.09 -16.56 -5.68
N ASP A 9 0.10 -16.21 -4.39
CA ASP A 9 0.92 -15.12 -3.85
C ASP A 9 1.88 -15.72 -2.81
N VAL A 10 3.16 -15.74 -3.15
CA VAL A 10 4.21 -16.24 -2.27
C VAL A 10 4.74 -15.07 -1.44
N GLY A 11 4.10 -14.83 -0.30
CA GLY A 11 4.49 -13.77 0.62
C GLY A 11 5.73 -14.12 1.45
N SER A 12 6.25 -13.18 2.21
CA SER A 12 7.39 -13.39 3.11
C SER A 12 7.08 -14.35 4.27
N THR A 13 5.85 -14.35 4.75
CA THR A 13 5.41 -15.17 5.89
C THR A 13 4.46 -16.28 5.48
N THR A 14 3.55 -16.00 4.54
CA THR A 14 2.50 -16.92 4.11
C THR A 14 2.39 -16.97 2.60
N THR A 15 2.20 -18.19 2.09
CA THR A 15 1.85 -18.45 0.69
C THR A 15 0.34 -18.63 0.60
N LYS A 16 -0.30 -17.84 -0.25
CA LYS A 16 -1.74 -17.84 -0.49
C LYS A 16 -2.02 -18.44 -1.85
N THR A 17 -3.03 -19.27 -1.97
CA THR A 17 -3.49 -19.83 -3.25
C THR A 17 -4.98 -19.61 -3.41
N VAL A 18 -5.40 -19.28 -4.61
CA VAL A 18 -6.81 -19.06 -4.97
C VAL A 18 -7.14 -19.80 -6.26
N LEU A 19 -8.34 -20.37 -6.32
CA LEU A 19 -8.86 -21.02 -7.51
C LEU A 19 -10.14 -20.31 -7.95
N PHE A 20 -10.13 -19.80 -9.18
CA PHE A 20 -11.31 -19.24 -9.82
C PHE A 20 -11.86 -20.21 -10.88
N GLU A 21 -13.16 -20.24 -11.03
CA GLU A 21 -13.86 -21.00 -12.06
C GLU A 21 -14.83 -20.13 -12.83
N LYS A 22 -14.84 -20.30 -14.15
CA LYS A 22 -15.77 -19.62 -15.03
C LYS A 22 -17.12 -20.31 -14.98
N LYS A 23 -18.14 -19.60 -14.49
CA LYS A 23 -19.54 -20.02 -14.46
C LYS A 23 -20.37 -19.29 -15.50
N ALA A 24 -21.64 -19.64 -15.62
CA ALA A 24 -22.55 -18.97 -16.56
C ALA A 24 -22.68 -17.46 -16.29
N GLU A 25 -22.59 -17.08 -15.02
CA GLU A 25 -22.76 -15.69 -14.56
C GLU A 25 -21.45 -14.87 -14.55
N GLY A 26 -20.31 -15.49 -14.85
CA GLY A 26 -18.97 -14.90 -14.79
C GLY A 26 -17.98 -15.70 -13.95
N TRP A 27 -16.87 -15.09 -13.58
CA TRP A 27 -15.83 -15.73 -12.77
C TRP A 27 -16.22 -15.75 -11.28
N ALA A 28 -16.06 -16.89 -10.63
CA ALA A 28 -16.33 -17.07 -9.21
C ALA A 28 -15.10 -17.63 -8.48
N LEU A 29 -14.87 -17.18 -7.25
CA LEU A 29 -13.87 -17.73 -6.36
C LEU A 29 -14.37 -19.08 -5.81
N LEU A 30 -13.76 -20.20 -6.22
CA LEU A 30 -14.07 -21.53 -5.67
C LEU A 30 -13.49 -21.75 -4.29
N GLY A 31 -12.30 -21.25 -4.06
CA GLY A 31 -11.62 -21.38 -2.78
C GLY A 31 -10.33 -20.61 -2.69
N LYS A 32 -9.93 -20.37 -1.45
CA LYS A 32 -8.67 -19.75 -1.07
C LYS A 32 -8.09 -20.48 0.11
N MET A 33 -6.78 -20.74 0.06
CA MET A 33 -6.04 -21.37 1.15
C MET A 33 -4.72 -20.69 1.41
N ILE A 34 -4.24 -20.84 2.64
CA ILE A 34 -3.00 -20.23 3.13
C ILE A 34 -2.16 -21.33 3.80
N ALA A 35 -0.85 -21.28 3.52
CA ALA A 35 0.15 -22.07 4.23
C ALA A 35 1.35 -21.17 4.61
N PRO A 36 2.17 -21.54 5.59
CA PRO A 36 3.43 -20.88 5.85
C PRO A 36 4.32 -20.90 4.60
N THR A 37 5.02 -19.80 4.35
CA THR A 37 6.07 -19.76 3.33
C THR A 37 7.30 -20.46 3.85
N THR A 38 8.01 -21.18 2.98
CA THR A 38 9.13 -22.07 3.31
C THR A 38 10.43 -21.69 2.58
N VAL A 39 10.58 -20.42 2.21
CA VAL A 39 11.77 -19.93 1.50
C VAL A 39 12.99 -19.83 2.42
N GLU A 40 12.78 -19.67 3.73
CA GLU A 40 13.83 -19.57 4.74
C GLU A 40 14.07 -20.91 5.44
N ALA A 41 15.15 -20.98 6.24
CA ALA A 41 15.43 -22.15 7.06
C ALA A 41 14.25 -22.46 8.03
N PRO A 42 13.94 -23.75 8.28
CA PRO A 42 14.73 -24.93 7.91
C PRO A 42 14.49 -25.49 6.50
N ASP A 43 13.39 -25.13 5.85
CA ASP A 43 12.94 -25.79 4.62
C ASP A 43 13.71 -25.37 3.36
N LEU A 44 14.05 -24.10 3.24
CA LEU A 44 14.81 -23.51 2.13
C LEU A 44 14.27 -23.91 0.74
N ASP A 45 12.95 -24.02 0.57
CA ASP A 45 12.29 -24.32 -0.72
C ASP A 45 10.88 -23.74 -0.75
N VAL A 46 10.66 -22.74 -1.59
CA VAL A 46 9.36 -22.07 -1.77
C VAL A 46 8.24 -23.04 -2.21
N MET A 47 8.59 -24.11 -2.92
CA MET A 47 7.62 -25.07 -3.44
C MET A 47 6.96 -25.92 -2.35
N ILE A 48 7.59 -26.10 -1.20
CA ILE A 48 7.00 -26.82 -0.08
C ILE A 48 5.76 -26.06 0.42
N GLY A 49 5.89 -24.77 0.74
CA GLY A 49 4.77 -23.92 1.17
C GLY A 49 3.67 -23.82 0.12
N LEU A 50 4.05 -23.67 -1.16
CA LEU A 50 3.08 -23.63 -2.26
C LEU A 50 2.29 -24.94 -2.37
N ARG A 51 2.95 -26.11 -2.35
CA ARG A 51 2.28 -27.41 -2.40
C ARG A 51 1.38 -27.65 -1.19
N ASN A 52 1.81 -27.22 0.00
CA ASN A 52 0.99 -27.28 1.21
C ASN A 52 -0.29 -26.43 1.08
N ALA A 53 -0.18 -25.24 0.51
CA ALA A 53 -1.33 -24.39 0.25
C ALA A 53 -2.27 -25.01 -0.80
N LEU A 54 -1.72 -25.60 -1.87
CA LEU A 54 -2.47 -26.28 -2.92
C LEU A 54 -3.18 -27.53 -2.39
N ALA A 55 -2.54 -28.36 -1.58
CA ALA A 55 -3.17 -29.53 -0.97
C ALA A 55 -4.37 -29.14 -0.09
N LYS A 56 -4.26 -28.05 0.67
CA LYS A 56 -5.41 -27.51 1.42
C LYS A 56 -6.51 -26.99 0.48
N LEU A 57 -6.13 -26.40 -0.66
CA LEU A 57 -7.06 -25.87 -1.65
C LEU A 57 -7.82 -27.03 -2.33
N GLU A 58 -7.14 -28.14 -2.68
CA GLU A 58 -7.76 -29.36 -3.17
C GLU A 58 -8.79 -29.92 -2.18
N ALA A 59 -8.41 -30.05 -0.92
CA ALA A 59 -9.31 -30.52 0.14
C ALA A 59 -10.55 -29.62 0.32
N ARG A 60 -10.38 -28.31 0.11
CA ARG A 60 -11.46 -27.33 0.24
C ARG A 60 -12.41 -27.30 -0.95
N THR A 61 -11.86 -27.42 -2.16
CA THR A 61 -12.62 -27.24 -3.41
C THR A 61 -13.09 -28.56 -4.04
N GLY A 62 -12.49 -29.68 -3.65
CA GLY A 62 -12.70 -30.98 -4.29
C GLY A 62 -12.05 -31.10 -5.68
N VAL A 63 -11.32 -30.08 -6.14
CA VAL A 63 -10.61 -30.06 -7.42
C VAL A 63 -9.19 -30.54 -7.20
N LYS A 64 -8.78 -31.62 -7.85
CA LYS A 64 -7.42 -32.12 -7.81
C LYS A 64 -6.52 -31.20 -8.68
N LEU A 65 -5.49 -30.61 -8.10
CA LEU A 65 -4.59 -29.66 -8.75
C LEU A 65 -3.19 -30.22 -8.99
N LEU A 66 -2.78 -31.22 -8.21
CA LEU A 66 -1.45 -31.80 -8.24
C LEU A 66 -1.47 -33.28 -8.62
N GLU A 67 -0.54 -33.69 -9.49
CA GLU A 67 -0.18 -35.07 -9.72
C GLU A 67 1.28 -35.29 -9.30
N GLY A 68 1.46 -35.84 -8.11
CA GLY A 68 2.76 -35.90 -7.45
C GLY A 68 3.31 -34.51 -7.20
N ALA A 69 4.41 -34.18 -7.89
CA ALA A 69 5.06 -32.87 -7.78
C ALA A 69 4.74 -31.92 -8.95
N ARG A 70 3.76 -32.24 -9.80
CA ARG A 70 3.43 -31.46 -11.01
C ARG A 70 2.04 -30.88 -10.91
N LEU A 71 1.87 -29.68 -11.43
CA LEU A 71 0.56 -29.06 -11.58
C LEU A 71 -0.20 -29.72 -12.74
N ILE A 72 -1.47 -30.08 -12.51
CA ILE A 72 -2.32 -30.65 -13.54
C ILE A 72 -2.82 -29.53 -14.46
N LYS A 73 -2.50 -29.64 -15.74
CA LYS A 73 -2.93 -28.75 -16.84
C LYS A 73 -3.20 -29.58 -18.09
N PRO A 74 -4.21 -29.25 -18.90
CA PRO A 74 -5.28 -28.26 -18.71
C PRO A 74 -6.35 -28.70 -17.69
N ALA A 75 -7.32 -27.83 -17.42
CA ALA A 75 -8.47 -28.16 -16.59
C ALA A 75 -9.38 -29.18 -17.28
N THR A 76 -9.78 -30.22 -16.52
CA THR A 76 -10.79 -31.20 -16.89
C THR A 76 -11.88 -31.27 -15.83
N ASP A 77 -12.86 -32.14 -15.96
CA ASP A 77 -13.91 -32.27 -14.96
C ASP A 77 -13.33 -32.80 -13.63
N GLY A 78 -13.38 -31.95 -12.59
CA GLY A 78 -12.86 -32.24 -11.26
C GLY A 78 -11.34 -32.10 -11.07
N GLU A 79 -10.58 -31.82 -12.11
CA GLU A 79 -9.10 -31.75 -12.03
C GLU A 79 -8.52 -30.54 -12.79
N GLY A 80 -7.38 -30.05 -12.29
CA GLY A 80 -6.49 -29.12 -12.98
C GLY A 80 -6.96 -27.69 -13.11
N ALA A 81 -6.07 -26.86 -13.62
CA ALA A 81 -6.29 -25.48 -14.02
C ALA A 81 -5.78 -25.24 -15.45
N ASP A 82 -6.38 -24.33 -16.17
CA ASP A 82 -5.94 -23.94 -17.53
C ASP A 82 -4.82 -22.92 -17.47
N LEU A 83 -4.85 -22.04 -16.46
CA LEU A 83 -3.91 -20.97 -16.25
C LEU A 83 -3.39 -20.98 -14.82
N PHE A 84 -2.08 -20.84 -14.64
CA PHE A 84 -1.44 -20.61 -13.36
C PHE A 84 -0.64 -19.32 -13.39
N VAL A 85 -0.98 -18.38 -12.53
CA VAL A 85 -0.28 -17.10 -12.37
C VAL A 85 0.24 -16.95 -10.94
N ALA A 86 1.35 -16.23 -10.77
CA ALA A 86 1.93 -16.08 -9.44
C ALA A 86 2.52 -14.69 -9.22
N THR A 87 2.48 -14.26 -7.95
CA THR A 87 3.23 -13.12 -7.42
C THR A 87 4.15 -13.58 -6.31
N SER A 88 5.18 -12.79 -6.03
CA SER A 88 6.06 -13.08 -4.91
C SER A 88 6.62 -11.83 -4.25
N SER A 89 6.65 -11.86 -2.91
CA SER A 89 7.42 -10.98 -2.04
C SER A 89 8.26 -11.77 -1.03
N ALA A 90 8.46 -13.08 -1.27
CA ALA A 90 9.23 -13.94 -0.37
C ALA A 90 10.72 -13.57 -0.37
N GLY A 91 11.43 -13.96 0.68
CA GLY A 91 12.83 -13.61 0.88
C GLY A 91 13.06 -12.18 1.36
N GLY A 92 12.05 -11.54 1.97
CA GLY A 92 12.15 -10.17 2.50
C GLY A 92 12.04 -9.07 1.44
N GLY A 93 11.57 -9.40 0.23
CA GLY A 93 11.48 -8.46 -0.90
C GLY A 93 12.82 -8.12 -1.53
N LEU A 94 12.81 -7.32 -2.60
CA LEU A 94 14.00 -6.77 -3.25
C LEU A 94 14.57 -5.63 -2.40
N GLN A 95 15.74 -5.83 -1.79
CA GLN A 95 16.42 -4.78 -1.03
C GLN A 95 17.38 -4.00 -1.91
N MET A 96 17.16 -2.70 -2.01
CA MET A 96 17.94 -1.83 -2.88
C MET A 96 18.64 -0.71 -2.12
N LEU A 97 19.90 -0.46 -2.50
CA LEU A 97 20.57 0.79 -2.23
C LEU A 97 20.30 1.75 -3.40
N VAL A 98 19.93 2.96 -3.09
CA VAL A 98 19.71 4.03 -4.08
C VAL A 98 20.77 5.11 -3.89
N THR A 99 21.35 5.57 -4.99
CA THR A 99 22.28 6.70 -4.94
C THR A 99 21.87 7.81 -5.89
N GLY A 100 22.27 9.05 -5.55
CA GLY A 100 22.01 10.22 -6.40
C GLY A 100 22.87 11.41 -6.01
N LEU A 101 22.89 12.47 -6.82
CA LEU A 101 23.71 13.64 -6.52
C LEU A 101 23.09 14.53 -5.46
N VAL A 102 21.79 14.81 -5.62
CA VAL A 102 21.04 15.69 -4.72
C VAL A 102 19.92 14.90 -4.09
N LYS A 103 19.91 14.85 -2.76
CA LYS A 103 18.95 14.05 -1.97
C LYS A 103 17.50 14.35 -2.34
N THR A 104 17.16 15.65 -2.44
CA THR A 104 15.78 16.11 -2.71
C THR A 104 15.43 16.19 -4.19
N MET A 105 16.27 15.68 -5.09
CA MET A 105 16.07 15.72 -6.55
C MET A 105 16.32 14.34 -7.18
N THR A 106 17.55 14.05 -7.60
CA THR A 106 17.90 12.82 -8.31
C THR A 106 17.76 11.58 -7.44
N ALA A 107 18.20 11.65 -6.19
CA ALA A 107 18.07 10.53 -5.26
C ALA A 107 16.60 10.26 -4.87
N GLU A 108 15.79 11.30 -4.72
CA GLU A 108 14.34 11.17 -4.47
C GLU A 108 13.60 10.59 -5.69
N SER A 109 13.97 10.97 -6.91
CA SER A 109 13.43 10.37 -8.14
C SER A 109 13.81 8.90 -8.27
N ALA A 110 15.06 8.55 -7.96
CA ALA A 110 15.53 7.17 -7.93
C ALA A 110 14.82 6.33 -6.85
N HIS A 111 14.58 6.92 -5.68
CA HIS A 111 13.79 6.31 -4.62
C HIS A 111 12.37 5.96 -5.11
N ARG A 112 11.69 6.89 -5.77
CA ARG A 112 10.37 6.64 -6.38
C ARG A 112 10.40 5.56 -7.46
N ALA A 113 11.47 5.48 -8.25
CA ALA A 113 11.62 4.43 -9.25
C ALA A 113 11.76 3.05 -8.58
N ALA A 114 12.63 2.92 -7.58
CA ALA A 114 12.84 1.68 -6.83
C ALA A 114 11.57 1.21 -6.11
N LEU A 115 10.91 2.10 -5.38
CA LEU A 115 9.64 1.78 -4.70
C LEU A 115 8.55 1.37 -5.69
N GLY A 116 8.43 2.09 -6.81
CA GLY A 116 7.46 1.78 -7.87
C GLY A 116 7.74 0.45 -8.58
N ALA A 117 8.99 -0.04 -8.56
CA ALA A 117 9.36 -1.37 -9.03
C ALA A 117 9.16 -2.49 -7.99
N GLY A 118 8.62 -2.17 -6.82
CA GLY A 118 8.37 -3.14 -5.76
C GLY A 118 9.51 -3.34 -4.78
N ALA A 119 10.60 -2.57 -4.89
CA ALA A 119 11.74 -2.68 -4.01
C ALA A 119 11.48 -2.09 -2.61
N ILE A 120 12.26 -2.55 -1.65
CA ILE A 120 12.47 -1.93 -0.35
C ILE A 120 13.79 -1.18 -0.42
N VAL A 121 13.76 0.14 -0.28
CA VAL A 121 14.97 0.96 -0.28
C VAL A 121 15.57 0.93 1.12
N THR A 122 16.74 0.32 1.25
CA THR A 122 17.43 0.13 2.53
C THR A 122 18.12 1.41 2.99
N ASP A 123 18.69 2.18 2.07
CA ASP A 123 19.22 3.52 2.33
C ASP A 123 19.34 4.33 1.02
N ILE A 124 19.50 5.64 1.19
CA ILE A 124 19.70 6.61 0.11
C ILE A 124 21.01 7.35 0.38
N VAL A 125 21.99 7.14 -0.49
CA VAL A 125 23.29 7.84 -0.43
C VAL A 125 23.32 8.95 -1.47
N SER A 126 23.61 10.17 -1.05
CA SER A 126 23.72 11.34 -1.94
C SER A 126 24.99 12.14 -1.68
N MET A 127 25.40 12.95 -2.66
CA MET A 127 26.59 13.79 -2.49
C MET A 127 26.38 14.92 -1.47
N ASP A 128 25.12 15.31 -1.23
CA ASP A 128 24.70 16.36 -0.31
C ASP A 128 24.16 15.85 1.04
N ASP A 129 24.41 14.59 1.41
CA ASP A 129 23.92 13.96 2.66
C ASP A 129 24.70 14.32 3.93
N GLN A 130 25.66 15.22 3.82
CA GLN A 130 26.55 15.71 4.89
C GLN A 130 27.42 14.61 5.55
N LYS A 131 27.42 13.38 5.03
CA LYS A 131 28.29 12.30 5.50
C LYS A 131 29.71 12.48 4.93
N THR A 132 30.71 12.09 5.69
CA THR A 132 32.08 11.96 5.20
C THR A 132 32.21 10.81 4.23
N LEU A 133 33.30 10.77 3.44
CA LEU A 133 33.59 9.64 2.54
C LEU A 133 33.61 8.31 3.30
N VAL A 134 34.27 8.27 4.46
CA VAL A 134 34.39 7.05 5.27
C VAL A 134 33.00 6.55 5.71
N GLU A 135 32.17 7.44 6.22
CA GLU A 135 30.80 7.09 6.65
C GLU A 135 29.93 6.59 5.49
N ARG A 136 30.07 7.15 4.29
CA ARG A 136 29.38 6.66 3.09
C ARG A 136 29.84 5.27 2.72
N LEU A 137 31.16 5.03 2.67
CA LEU A 137 31.74 3.72 2.34
C LEU A 137 31.30 2.66 3.37
N GLU A 138 31.34 2.97 4.66
CA GLU A 138 30.87 2.07 5.71
C GLU A 138 29.37 1.79 5.60
N THR A 139 28.56 2.81 5.34
CA THR A 139 27.13 2.67 5.10
C THR A 139 26.88 1.71 3.93
N ILE A 140 27.45 1.97 2.76
CA ILE A 140 27.26 1.14 1.56
C ILE A 140 27.70 -0.31 1.81
N LYS A 141 28.86 -0.50 2.45
CA LYS A 141 29.44 -1.82 2.72
C LYS A 141 28.58 -2.64 3.68
N SER A 142 27.96 -2.01 4.68
CA SER A 142 27.19 -2.69 5.73
C SER A 142 25.79 -3.14 5.26
N LEU A 143 25.23 -2.51 4.24
CA LEU A 143 23.82 -2.71 3.83
C LEU A 143 23.54 -4.04 3.13
N ARG A 144 24.53 -4.65 2.47
CA ARG A 144 24.39 -5.90 1.71
C ARG A 144 23.13 -5.92 0.80
N PRO A 145 23.00 -4.98 -0.14
CA PRO A 145 21.82 -4.87 -0.98
C PRO A 145 21.75 -6.01 -2.00
N ASP A 146 20.55 -6.34 -2.47
CA ASP A 146 20.35 -7.24 -3.60
C ASP A 146 20.66 -6.56 -4.94
N MET A 147 20.53 -5.23 -4.99
CA MET A 147 20.71 -4.41 -6.19
C MET A 147 21.00 -2.96 -5.82
N ILE A 148 21.73 -2.26 -6.69
CA ILE A 148 22.05 -0.84 -6.50
C ILE A 148 21.54 -0.04 -7.71
N LEU A 149 20.83 1.07 -7.44
CA LEU A 149 20.42 2.04 -8.45
C LEU A 149 21.30 3.29 -8.33
N VAL A 150 22.09 3.57 -9.34
CA VAL A 150 22.97 4.74 -9.42
C VAL A 150 22.35 5.76 -10.37
N THR A 151 22.10 6.98 -9.87
CA THR A 151 21.51 8.07 -10.65
C THR A 151 22.25 9.38 -10.42
N GLY A 152 22.02 10.33 -11.28
CA GLY A 152 22.50 11.69 -11.09
C GLY A 152 22.90 12.39 -12.37
N GLY A 153 22.87 13.72 -12.31
CA GLY A 153 23.12 14.60 -13.44
C GLY A 153 22.01 14.56 -14.49
N THR A 154 21.74 15.71 -15.09
CA THR A 154 20.96 15.80 -16.34
C THR A 154 21.86 15.44 -17.52
N ASP A 155 21.27 15.02 -18.64
CA ASP A 155 22.03 14.75 -19.86
C ASP A 155 22.69 16.05 -20.36
N GLY A 156 23.96 15.98 -20.76
CA GLY A 156 24.78 17.17 -21.06
C GLY A 156 25.25 17.96 -19.83
N GLY A 157 24.93 17.50 -18.61
CA GLY A 157 25.31 18.15 -17.36
C GLY A 157 26.65 17.67 -16.77
N ASN A 158 26.83 17.91 -15.46
CA ASN A 158 28.05 17.57 -14.74
C ASN A 158 28.29 16.05 -14.68
N ILE A 159 29.49 15.63 -15.11
CA ILE A 159 29.93 14.22 -15.11
C ILE A 159 30.70 13.89 -13.82
N SER A 160 31.47 14.84 -13.25
CA SER A 160 32.39 14.57 -12.15
C SER A 160 31.72 14.06 -10.88
N ASP A 161 30.59 14.62 -10.50
CA ASP A 161 29.89 14.21 -9.28
C ASP A 161 29.23 12.84 -9.44
N VAL A 162 28.75 12.52 -10.66
CA VAL A 162 28.20 11.20 -10.99
C VAL A 162 29.31 10.16 -10.99
N ALA A 163 30.49 10.51 -11.51
CA ALA A 163 31.67 9.68 -11.45
C ALA A 163 32.07 9.37 -10.00
N ALA A 164 32.16 10.40 -9.16
CA ALA A 164 32.53 10.26 -7.76
C ALA A 164 31.59 9.34 -6.97
N ILE A 165 30.27 9.48 -7.12
CA ILE A 165 29.33 8.59 -6.41
C ILE A 165 29.41 7.14 -6.91
N SER A 166 29.70 6.94 -8.20
CA SER A 166 29.95 5.61 -8.77
C SER A 166 31.22 4.98 -8.20
N GLU A 167 32.29 5.78 -8.06
CA GLU A 167 33.53 5.34 -7.40
C GLU A 167 33.29 4.95 -5.94
N TYR A 168 32.49 5.71 -5.18
CA TYR A 168 32.19 5.35 -3.79
C TYR A 168 31.48 4.00 -3.66
N VAL A 169 30.55 3.72 -4.55
CA VAL A 169 29.87 2.40 -4.61
C VAL A 169 30.88 1.29 -4.95
N ALA A 170 31.74 1.50 -5.95
CA ALA A 170 32.75 0.53 -6.34
C ALA A 170 33.82 0.30 -5.26
N MET A 171 34.28 1.35 -4.59
CA MET A 171 35.25 1.29 -3.49
C MET A 171 34.68 0.57 -2.26
N ALA A 172 33.41 0.81 -1.94
CA ALA A 172 32.74 0.14 -0.83
C ALA A 172 32.58 -1.37 -1.08
N ASN A 173 32.45 -1.78 -2.34
CA ASN A 173 32.32 -3.16 -2.79
C ASN A 173 31.44 -4.01 -1.87
N PRO A 174 30.14 -3.67 -1.69
CA PRO A 174 29.25 -4.38 -0.78
C PRO A 174 29.10 -5.84 -1.18
N GLU A 175 28.93 -6.73 -0.21
CA GLU A 175 28.63 -8.13 -0.45
C GLU A 175 27.13 -8.33 -0.68
N PRO A 176 26.70 -9.19 -1.63
CA PRO A 176 25.29 -9.51 -1.80
C PRO A 176 24.71 -10.25 -0.59
N ARG A 177 23.41 -10.09 -0.37
CA ARG A 177 22.70 -10.72 0.76
C ARG A 177 22.68 -12.25 0.66
N PHE A 178 22.51 -12.78 -0.55
CA PHE A 178 22.34 -14.22 -0.82
C PHE A 178 23.60 -14.87 -1.41
N GLY A 179 24.72 -14.83 -0.69
CA GLY A 179 25.95 -15.56 -1.07
C GLY A 179 27.06 -14.68 -1.62
N LYS A 180 28.30 -15.21 -1.60
CA LYS A 180 29.50 -14.47 -2.00
C LYS A 180 29.87 -14.64 -3.47
N ASP A 181 29.21 -15.57 -4.16
CA ASP A 181 29.58 -15.97 -5.52
C ASP A 181 28.87 -15.13 -6.61
N PHE A 182 28.08 -14.14 -6.21
CA PHE A 182 27.31 -13.31 -7.13
C PHE A 182 27.82 -11.87 -7.15
N LYS A 183 27.89 -11.30 -8.35
CA LYS A 183 28.09 -9.86 -8.49
C LYS A 183 26.78 -9.14 -8.25
N ILE A 184 26.82 -8.05 -7.46
CA ILE A 184 25.64 -7.22 -7.25
C ILE A 184 25.26 -6.54 -8.57
N PRO A 185 23.99 -6.64 -9.02
CA PRO A 185 23.50 -5.86 -10.15
C PRO A 185 23.51 -4.37 -9.82
N VAL A 186 24.10 -3.57 -10.69
CA VAL A 186 24.10 -2.10 -10.63
C VAL A 186 23.38 -1.58 -11.85
N ILE A 187 22.32 -0.82 -11.63
CA ILE A 187 21.60 -0.10 -12.69
C ILE A 187 22.06 1.34 -12.69
N TYR A 188 22.58 1.78 -13.82
CA TYR A 188 22.91 3.17 -14.03
C TYR A 188 21.80 3.88 -14.82
N ALA A 189 21.18 4.87 -14.21
CA ALA A 189 20.07 5.65 -14.77
C ALA A 189 20.30 7.15 -14.61
N GLY A 190 21.53 7.60 -14.83
CA GLY A 190 21.98 8.99 -14.75
C GLY A 190 22.40 9.55 -16.10
N ASN A 191 23.15 10.66 -16.06
CA ASN A 191 23.68 11.38 -17.22
C ASN A 191 24.31 10.43 -18.24
N MET A 192 23.83 10.44 -19.48
CA MET A 192 24.29 9.57 -20.56
C MET A 192 25.77 9.78 -20.89
N ASP A 193 26.28 11.00 -20.76
CA ASP A 193 27.67 11.32 -21.06
C ASP A 193 28.67 10.71 -20.08
N ALA A 194 28.21 10.31 -18.88
CA ALA A 194 29.04 9.64 -17.88
C ALA A 194 29.15 8.13 -18.08
N ARG A 195 28.36 7.49 -18.97
CA ARG A 195 28.25 6.03 -19.12
C ARG A 195 29.59 5.34 -19.37
N SER A 196 30.47 5.93 -20.22
CA SER A 196 31.78 5.33 -20.52
C SER A 196 32.68 5.30 -19.30
N TYR A 197 32.64 6.33 -18.47
CA TYR A 197 33.40 6.40 -17.22
C TYR A 197 32.86 5.38 -16.20
N VAL A 198 31.56 5.38 -15.99
CA VAL A 198 30.84 4.47 -15.07
C VAL A 198 31.10 3.00 -15.45
N SER A 199 31.14 2.69 -16.76
CA SER A 199 31.51 1.37 -17.26
C SER A 199 32.92 0.96 -16.84
N GLY A 200 33.87 1.89 -16.87
CA GLY A 200 35.24 1.66 -16.38
C GLY A 200 35.32 1.42 -14.88
N VAL A 201 34.49 2.13 -14.09
CA VAL A 201 34.46 2.02 -12.62
C VAL A 201 33.92 0.67 -12.17
N PHE A 202 32.80 0.20 -12.72
CA PHE A 202 32.12 -1.03 -12.27
C PHE A 202 32.57 -2.29 -13.02
N GLY A 203 33.17 -2.18 -14.21
CA GLY A 203 33.32 -3.18 -15.25
C GLY A 203 33.79 -4.58 -14.88
N SER A 204 34.51 -4.78 -13.76
CA SER A 204 34.98 -6.12 -13.35
C SER A 204 34.39 -6.61 -12.02
N THR A 205 33.89 -5.69 -11.17
CA THR A 205 33.49 -5.98 -9.79
C THR A 205 32.00 -6.22 -9.63
N MET A 206 31.18 -5.54 -10.43
CA MET A 206 29.72 -5.58 -10.34
C MET A 206 29.10 -5.90 -11.69
N ASP A 207 27.82 -6.28 -11.70
CA ASP A 207 27.06 -6.53 -12.93
C ASP A 207 26.30 -5.27 -13.34
N LEU A 208 26.90 -4.50 -14.27
CA LEU A 208 26.42 -3.17 -14.65
C LEU A 208 25.45 -3.24 -15.83
N SER A 209 24.28 -2.62 -15.67
CA SER A 209 23.35 -2.34 -16.75
C SER A 209 23.06 -0.85 -16.87
N PHE A 210 22.67 -0.41 -18.07
CA PHE A 210 22.32 0.96 -18.36
C PHE A 210 20.86 1.06 -18.75
N THR A 211 20.18 2.10 -18.26
CA THR A 211 18.85 2.48 -18.70
C THR A 211 18.77 3.98 -18.96
N ASP A 212 17.63 4.48 -19.42
CA ASP A 212 17.46 5.90 -19.65
C ASP A 212 17.59 6.68 -18.34
N ASN A 213 18.10 7.92 -18.46
CA ASN A 213 18.23 8.81 -17.33
C ASN A 213 16.88 9.09 -16.68
N ILE A 214 16.80 8.90 -15.36
CA ILE A 214 15.59 9.19 -14.58
C ILE A 214 15.21 10.68 -14.64
N ARG A 215 16.23 11.55 -14.75
CA ARG A 215 16.04 13.01 -14.91
C ARG A 215 16.89 13.54 -16.06
N PRO A 216 16.49 13.27 -17.32
CA PRO A 216 17.25 13.74 -18.48
C PRO A 216 17.37 15.28 -18.50
N VAL A 217 16.36 15.98 -18.00
CA VAL A 217 16.34 17.41 -17.71
C VAL A 217 15.70 17.66 -16.34
N LEU A 218 15.93 18.82 -15.73
CA LEU A 218 15.44 19.12 -14.37
C LEU A 218 13.92 19.04 -14.26
N GLU A 219 13.22 19.41 -15.31
CA GLU A 219 11.75 19.52 -15.39
C GLU A 219 11.05 18.20 -15.70
N GLN A 220 11.81 17.15 -16.05
CA GLN A 220 11.23 15.87 -16.48
C GLN A 220 11.72 14.71 -15.61
N GLU A 221 10.79 13.87 -15.19
CA GLU A 221 11.05 12.61 -14.51
C GLU A 221 10.56 11.44 -15.38
N VAL A 222 11.46 10.48 -15.66
CA VAL A 222 11.20 9.31 -16.51
C VAL A 222 11.54 8.06 -15.70
N LEU A 223 10.56 7.50 -15.00
CA LEU A 223 10.77 6.39 -14.05
C LEU A 223 10.64 5.01 -14.69
N SER A 224 9.84 4.88 -15.76
CA SER A 224 9.46 3.58 -16.32
C SER A 224 10.64 2.73 -16.82
N PRO A 225 11.66 3.28 -17.54
CA PRO A 225 12.80 2.49 -17.97
C PRO A 225 13.57 1.87 -16.80
N ALA A 226 13.82 2.66 -15.75
CA ALA A 226 14.50 2.17 -14.55
C ALA A 226 13.67 1.11 -13.80
N ARG A 227 12.35 1.30 -13.68
CA ARG A 227 11.44 0.31 -13.08
C ARG A 227 11.46 -1.02 -13.82
N ASN A 228 11.41 -0.98 -15.16
CA ASN A 228 11.44 -2.18 -15.99
C ASN A 228 12.77 -2.93 -15.84
N GLU A 229 13.88 -2.20 -15.78
CA GLU A 229 15.21 -2.80 -15.61
C GLU A 229 15.39 -3.41 -14.21
N ILE A 230 14.93 -2.72 -13.17
CA ILE A 230 14.90 -3.25 -11.80
C ILE A 230 14.10 -4.56 -11.78
N HIS A 231 12.93 -4.58 -12.39
CA HIS A 231 12.07 -5.78 -12.45
C HIS A 231 12.76 -6.93 -13.20
N ARG A 232 13.36 -6.66 -14.35
CA ARG A 232 14.09 -7.67 -15.14
C ARG A 232 15.21 -8.31 -14.33
N LEU A 233 16.08 -7.49 -13.74
CA LEU A 233 17.22 -7.97 -12.95
C LEU A 233 16.77 -8.66 -11.65
N PHE A 234 15.67 -8.24 -11.04
CA PHE A 234 15.10 -8.92 -9.88
C PHE A 234 14.73 -10.37 -10.21
N LEU A 235 14.08 -10.59 -11.35
CA LEU A 235 13.74 -11.93 -11.80
C LEU A 235 15.00 -12.77 -12.09
N GLU A 236 15.98 -12.19 -12.80
CA GLU A 236 17.17 -12.91 -13.24
C GLU A 236 18.19 -13.17 -12.12
N HIS A 237 18.41 -12.20 -11.24
CA HIS A 237 19.49 -12.28 -10.25
C HIS A 237 19.03 -12.61 -8.82
N VAL A 238 17.82 -12.25 -8.43
CA VAL A 238 17.34 -12.48 -7.07
C VAL A 238 16.44 -13.70 -6.99
N MET A 239 15.39 -13.75 -7.81
CA MET A 239 14.42 -14.84 -7.73
C MET A 239 14.98 -16.17 -8.26
N MET A 240 15.76 -16.17 -9.33
CA MET A 240 16.34 -17.39 -9.92
C MET A 240 17.28 -18.14 -8.98
N HIS A 241 17.83 -17.47 -7.97
CA HIS A 241 18.76 -18.06 -7.01
C HIS A 241 18.09 -18.55 -5.73
N ALA A 242 16.85 -18.12 -5.46
CA ALA A 242 16.11 -18.62 -4.30
C ALA A 242 15.61 -20.06 -4.56
N PRO A 243 15.77 -20.98 -3.58
CA PRO A 243 15.41 -22.37 -3.75
C PRO A 243 13.93 -22.56 -4.10
N GLY A 244 13.67 -23.43 -5.10
CA GLY A 244 12.33 -23.73 -5.59
C GLY A 244 11.78 -22.76 -6.65
N TYR A 245 12.34 -21.54 -6.80
CA TYR A 245 11.79 -20.55 -7.74
C TYR A 245 11.88 -20.98 -9.21
N LYS A 246 12.91 -21.74 -9.62
CA LYS A 246 12.96 -22.31 -10.98
C LYS A 246 11.74 -23.16 -11.29
N THR A 247 11.25 -23.93 -10.32
CA THR A 247 10.04 -24.74 -10.48
C THR A 247 8.80 -23.85 -10.50
N LEU A 248 8.69 -22.86 -9.61
CA LEU A 248 7.59 -21.89 -9.61
C LEU A 248 7.47 -21.17 -10.96
N LEU A 249 8.59 -20.67 -11.48
CA LEU A 249 8.66 -20.01 -12.79
C LEU A 249 8.25 -20.95 -13.94
N SER A 250 8.62 -22.24 -13.86
CA SER A 250 8.23 -23.23 -14.87
C SER A 250 6.74 -23.59 -14.85
N TRP A 251 6.08 -23.40 -13.72
CA TRP A 251 4.63 -23.63 -13.60
C TRP A 251 3.80 -22.42 -14.09
N ALA A 252 4.34 -21.21 -13.92
CA ALA A 252 3.63 -19.98 -14.21
C ALA A 252 3.45 -19.76 -15.72
N ASP A 253 2.24 -19.38 -16.12
CA ASP A 253 1.90 -19.00 -17.50
C ASP A 253 2.19 -17.51 -17.73
N GLY A 254 3.34 -17.06 -17.38
CA GLY A 254 3.81 -15.69 -17.53
C GLY A 254 4.86 -15.32 -16.50
N ALA A 255 5.22 -14.05 -16.46
CA ALA A 255 6.18 -13.56 -15.48
C ALA A 255 5.58 -13.63 -14.06
N VAL A 256 6.36 -14.13 -13.09
CA VAL A 256 6.06 -13.96 -11.68
C VAL A 256 6.36 -12.51 -11.31
N LYS A 257 5.36 -11.76 -10.86
CA LYS A 257 5.53 -10.34 -10.52
C LYS A 257 5.82 -10.14 -9.03
N PRO A 258 6.55 -9.09 -8.65
CA PRO A 258 6.56 -8.64 -7.26
C PRO A 258 5.13 -8.34 -6.80
N THR A 259 4.74 -8.85 -5.62
CA THR A 259 3.39 -8.67 -5.06
C THR A 259 2.93 -7.20 -5.07
N PRO A 260 3.75 -6.22 -4.63
CA PRO A 260 3.32 -4.82 -4.63
C PRO A 260 3.13 -4.22 -6.02
N VAL A 261 3.87 -4.69 -7.02
CA VAL A 261 3.70 -4.25 -8.42
C VAL A 261 2.35 -4.72 -8.94
N ALA A 262 2.02 -5.99 -8.71
CA ALA A 262 0.72 -6.54 -9.10
C ALA A 262 -0.45 -5.82 -8.42
N VAL A 263 -0.34 -5.50 -7.12
CA VAL A 263 -1.34 -4.67 -6.43
C VAL A 263 -1.50 -3.31 -7.11
N GLY A 264 -0.39 -2.66 -7.43
CA GLY A 264 -0.41 -1.37 -8.12
C GLY A 264 -1.10 -1.43 -9.48
N GLU A 265 -0.82 -2.45 -10.28
CA GLU A 265 -1.45 -2.66 -11.58
C GLU A 265 -2.96 -2.93 -11.45
N ALA A 266 -3.37 -3.72 -10.45
CA ALA A 266 -4.79 -3.93 -10.17
C ALA A 266 -5.51 -2.62 -9.80
N LEU A 267 -4.88 -1.79 -8.97
CA LEU A 267 -5.42 -0.48 -8.58
C LEU A 267 -5.46 0.50 -9.77
N GLN A 268 -4.42 0.56 -10.60
CA GLN A 268 -4.41 1.37 -11.82
C GLN A 268 -5.49 0.92 -12.81
N TYR A 269 -5.66 -0.40 -12.99
CA TYR A 269 -6.71 -0.94 -13.84
C TYR A 269 -8.12 -0.57 -13.35
N PHE A 270 -8.32 -0.61 -12.04
CA PHE A 270 -9.57 -0.21 -11.40
C PHE A 270 -9.88 1.28 -11.64
N THR A 271 -8.89 2.17 -11.46
CA THR A 271 -9.06 3.61 -11.65
C THR A 271 -9.16 4.02 -13.11
N GLY A 272 -8.43 3.35 -13.99
CA GLY A 272 -8.43 3.65 -15.44
C GLY A 272 -9.83 3.61 -16.06
N LYS A 273 -10.71 2.76 -15.52
CA LYS A 273 -12.11 2.70 -15.92
C LYS A 273 -13.00 3.79 -15.30
N ARG A 274 -12.56 4.44 -14.23
CA ARG A 274 -13.35 5.39 -13.43
C ARG A 274 -12.88 6.84 -13.56
N GLY A 275 -11.64 7.07 -14.00
CA GLY A 275 -11.08 8.42 -14.18
C GLY A 275 -10.93 9.21 -12.88
N GLN A 276 -10.75 8.51 -11.74
CA GLN A 276 -10.65 9.11 -10.40
C GLN A 276 -9.28 8.85 -9.80
N ASP A 277 -8.78 9.77 -8.99
CA ASP A 277 -7.60 9.51 -8.15
C ASP A 277 -7.95 8.52 -7.04
N LEU A 278 -6.97 7.68 -6.69
CA LEU A 278 -7.12 6.62 -5.70
C LEU A 278 -6.00 6.67 -4.66
N LEU A 279 -6.35 6.39 -3.42
CA LEU A 279 -5.42 5.95 -2.37
C LEU A 279 -5.69 4.49 -2.04
N GLY A 280 -4.63 3.69 -1.97
CA GLY A 280 -4.67 2.32 -1.50
C GLY A 280 -3.73 2.12 -0.31
N VAL A 281 -4.05 1.19 0.56
CA VAL A 281 -3.15 0.79 1.64
C VAL A 281 -3.23 -0.71 1.87
N ASP A 282 -2.06 -1.34 2.04
CA ASP A 282 -1.93 -2.71 2.52
C ASP A 282 -1.12 -2.72 3.82
N ILE A 283 -1.81 -2.97 4.93
CA ILE A 283 -1.19 -3.01 6.25
C ILE A 283 -0.88 -4.46 6.64
N GLY A 284 0.40 -4.79 6.55
CA GLY A 284 0.93 -6.12 6.87
C GLY A 284 1.40 -6.28 8.31
N GLY A 285 2.06 -7.41 8.60
CA GLY A 285 2.63 -7.69 9.93
C GLY A 285 3.90 -6.91 10.23
N ALA A 286 4.74 -6.67 9.24
CA ALA A 286 6.02 -5.96 9.37
C ALA A 286 6.01 -4.58 8.70
N THR A 287 5.33 -4.44 7.58
CA THR A 287 5.33 -3.25 6.72
C THR A 287 3.92 -2.75 6.45
N THR A 288 3.81 -1.48 6.13
CA THR A 288 2.61 -0.89 5.53
C THR A 288 2.97 -0.25 4.21
N ASP A 289 2.30 -0.69 3.15
CA ASP A 289 2.42 -0.14 1.81
C ASP A 289 1.29 0.85 1.55
N VAL A 290 1.63 2.04 1.10
CA VAL A 290 0.65 3.02 0.63
C VAL A 290 0.83 3.23 -0.86
N PHE A 291 -0.27 3.17 -1.57
CA PHE A 291 -0.35 3.32 -3.02
C PHE A 291 -1.17 4.55 -3.36
N SER A 292 -0.80 5.25 -4.41
CA SER A 292 -1.68 6.25 -5.02
C SER A 292 -1.65 6.17 -6.53
N VAL A 293 -2.80 6.38 -7.14
CA VAL A 293 -2.93 6.63 -8.57
C VAL A 293 -3.44 8.05 -8.72
N ILE A 294 -2.58 8.93 -9.22
CA ILE A 294 -2.83 10.38 -9.36
C ILE A 294 -2.59 10.73 -10.82
N ASP A 295 -3.58 11.29 -11.50
CA ASP A 295 -3.50 11.59 -12.94
C ASP A 295 -3.01 10.37 -13.74
N GLN A 296 -3.53 9.18 -13.46
CA GLN A 296 -3.17 7.88 -14.05
C GLN A 296 -1.72 7.43 -13.80
N LYS A 297 -0.96 8.12 -12.97
CA LYS A 297 0.41 7.73 -12.56
C LYS A 297 0.37 6.99 -11.24
N PHE A 298 1.06 5.87 -11.20
CA PHE A 298 1.17 5.03 -10.00
C PHE A 298 2.37 5.43 -9.15
N TYR A 299 2.12 5.57 -7.86
CA TYR A 299 3.14 5.80 -6.84
C TYR A 299 2.94 4.80 -5.69
N ARG A 300 4.03 4.38 -5.08
CA ARG A 300 4.06 3.49 -3.93
C ARG A 300 5.09 3.98 -2.93
N THR A 301 4.80 3.81 -1.65
CA THR A 301 5.77 3.91 -0.55
C THR A 301 5.64 2.70 0.36
N VAL A 302 6.75 2.30 0.95
CA VAL A 302 6.82 1.24 1.94
C VAL A 302 7.26 1.86 3.26
N SER A 303 6.44 1.71 4.27
CA SER A 303 6.82 2.01 5.65
C SER A 303 7.27 0.71 6.31
N ALA A 304 8.58 0.46 6.25
CA ALA A 304 9.18 -0.84 6.60
C ALA A 304 9.02 -1.22 8.08
N ASN A 305 8.69 -0.24 8.94
CA ASN A 305 8.61 -0.42 10.39
C ASN A 305 7.21 -0.14 10.96
N LEU A 306 6.20 -0.03 10.13
CA LEU A 306 4.83 0.32 10.56
C LEU A 306 3.84 -0.84 10.30
N GLY A 307 4.19 -2.04 10.78
CA GLY A 307 3.33 -3.22 10.66
C GLY A 307 2.65 -3.59 11.96
N MET A 308 1.62 -4.45 11.86
CA MET A 308 0.69 -4.79 12.94
C MET A 308 1.10 -6.03 13.77
N SER A 309 2.34 -6.53 13.63
CA SER A 309 2.85 -7.62 14.47
C SER A 309 4.34 -7.47 14.76
N TYR A 310 5.23 -7.84 13.87
CA TYR A 310 6.68 -7.75 14.09
C TYR A 310 7.18 -6.32 14.36
N SER A 311 6.55 -5.32 13.75
CA SER A 311 6.92 -3.90 13.87
C SER A 311 6.07 -3.12 14.89
N MET A 312 5.29 -3.80 15.71
CA MET A 312 4.35 -3.15 16.64
C MET A 312 5.04 -2.18 17.61
N ALA A 313 6.24 -2.52 18.12
CA ALA A 313 7.01 -1.61 18.97
C ALA A 313 7.50 -0.35 18.24
N ASN A 314 7.75 -0.45 16.93
CA ASN A 314 8.13 0.72 16.14
C ASN A 314 6.91 1.64 15.94
N VAL A 315 5.73 1.08 15.68
CA VAL A 315 4.48 1.86 15.66
C VAL A 315 4.28 2.58 17.00
N LEU A 316 4.46 1.87 18.12
CA LEU A 316 4.37 2.45 19.45
C LEU A 316 5.39 3.58 19.69
N SER A 317 6.63 3.39 19.23
CA SER A 317 7.71 4.37 19.38
C SER A 317 7.47 5.62 18.52
N GLU A 318 7.05 5.45 17.27
CA GLU A 318 6.85 6.55 16.32
C GLU A 318 5.54 7.32 16.58
N ALA A 319 4.47 6.62 16.93
CA ALA A 319 3.19 7.25 17.23
C ALA A 319 3.13 7.89 18.63
N SER A 320 3.84 7.36 19.59
CA SER A 320 3.69 7.53 21.05
C SER A 320 2.45 6.83 21.64
N VAL A 321 2.56 6.48 22.94
CA VAL A 321 1.44 5.87 23.69
C VAL A 321 0.22 6.79 23.73
N GLU A 322 0.44 8.08 23.93
CA GLU A 322 -0.63 9.09 24.01
C GLU A 322 -1.44 9.15 22.69
N SER A 323 -0.75 9.11 21.55
CA SER A 323 -1.40 9.11 20.23
C SER A 323 -2.24 7.85 19.99
N ILE A 324 -1.85 6.71 20.53
CA ILE A 324 -2.64 5.47 20.45
C ILE A 324 -3.83 5.55 21.40
N LEU A 325 -3.60 5.95 22.67
CA LEU A 325 -4.64 6.05 23.68
C LEU A 325 -5.71 7.08 23.34
N ARG A 326 -5.43 8.06 22.48
CA ARG A 326 -6.45 9.02 22.03
C ARG A 326 -7.65 8.36 21.34
N TRP A 327 -7.49 7.14 20.80
CA TRP A 327 -8.55 6.39 20.14
C TRP A 327 -9.28 5.38 21.04
N VAL A 328 -8.86 5.26 22.29
CA VAL A 328 -9.41 4.31 23.25
C VAL A 328 -10.56 4.94 24.03
N PRO A 329 -11.77 4.34 24.03
CA PRO A 329 -12.98 4.94 24.62
C PRO A 329 -13.13 4.67 26.14
N TRP A 330 -12.02 4.49 26.85
CA TRP A 330 -11.95 4.38 28.31
C TRP A 330 -10.62 4.93 28.81
N GLU A 331 -10.51 5.08 30.14
CA GLU A 331 -9.24 5.42 30.78
C GLU A 331 -8.33 4.19 30.79
N ALA A 332 -7.27 4.21 30.01
CA ALA A 332 -6.31 3.12 29.92
C ALA A 332 -4.94 3.56 30.43
N ASP A 333 -4.24 2.63 31.09
CA ASP A 333 -2.86 2.81 31.54
C ASP A 333 -1.89 2.61 30.36
N ASP A 334 -0.83 3.39 30.33
CA ASP A 334 0.28 3.28 29.38
C ASP A 334 0.86 1.87 29.31
N ASN A 335 0.94 1.18 30.47
CA ASN A 335 1.45 -0.17 30.55
C ASN A 335 0.59 -1.18 29.78
N LEU A 336 -0.71 -0.96 29.71
CA LEU A 336 -1.61 -1.82 28.92
C LEU A 336 -1.20 -1.85 27.44
N VAL A 337 -0.99 -0.67 26.86
CA VAL A 337 -0.58 -0.55 25.43
C VAL A 337 0.81 -1.15 25.21
N ARG A 338 1.75 -0.85 26.09
CA ARG A 338 3.12 -1.37 26.01
C ARG A 338 3.16 -2.89 26.08
N ASN A 339 2.53 -3.45 27.12
CA ASN A 339 2.50 -4.90 27.33
C ASN A 339 1.80 -5.62 26.18
N TRP A 340 0.67 -5.09 25.72
CA TRP A 340 -0.03 -5.67 24.59
C TRP A 340 0.83 -5.65 23.32
N SER A 341 1.49 -4.53 23.02
CA SER A 341 2.36 -4.38 21.85
C SER A 341 3.56 -5.34 21.89
N PHE A 342 4.23 -5.47 23.01
CA PHE A 342 5.37 -6.39 23.16
C PHE A 342 4.93 -7.86 23.10
N ASN A 343 3.79 -8.21 23.69
CA ASN A 343 3.24 -9.56 23.59
C ASN A 343 2.91 -9.92 22.13
N LYS A 344 2.35 -8.98 21.37
CA LYS A 344 2.06 -9.17 19.94
C LYS A 344 3.33 -9.37 19.11
N MET A 345 4.44 -8.68 19.43
CA MET A 345 5.74 -8.89 18.78
C MET A 345 6.29 -10.30 19.02
N VAL A 346 6.21 -10.78 20.26
CA VAL A 346 6.69 -12.12 20.64
C VAL A 346 5.80 -13.21 20.02
N ARG A 347 4.51 -12.92 19.86
CA ARG A 347 3.52 -13.83 19.29
C ARG A 347 2.77 -13.17 18.12
N PRO A 348 3.41 -12.98 16.98
CA PRO A 348 2.89 -12.15 15.89
C PRO A 348 1.59 -12.66 15.27
N THR A 349 1.28 -13.93 15.42
CA THR A 349 0.05 -14.57 14.87
C THR A 349 -1.14 -14.52 15.83
N THR A 350 -0.98 -14.00 17.06
CA THR A 350 -2.07 -13.87 18.02
C THR A 350 -3.15 -12.94 17.49
N LEU A 351 -4.41 -13.34 17.63
CA LEU A 351 -5.57 -12.49 17.34
C LEU A 351 -6.14 -11.91 18.64
N PRO A 352 -6.80 -10.75 18.60
CA PRO A 352 -7.51 -10.23 19.75
C PRO A 352 -8.59 -11.22 20.25
N GLU A 353 -8.57 -11.54 21.54
CA GLU A 353 -9.53 -12.44 22.17
C GLU A 353 -10.65 -11.70 22.89
N THR A 354 -10.41 -10.42 23.23
CA THR A 354 -11.38 -9.56 23.92
C THR A 354 -11.71 -8.32 23.08
N LEU A 355 -12.80 -7.66 23.41
CA LEU A 355 -13.17 -6.41 22.78
C LEU A 355 -12.15 -5.30 23.06
N GLU A 356 -11.57 -5.28 24.25
CA GLU A 356 -10.53 -4.32 24.62
C GLU A 356 -9.27 -4.49 23.76
N GLU A 357 -8.81 -5.73 23.57
CA GLU A 357 -7.68 -6.04 22.69
C GLU A 357 -7.96 -5.67 21.25
N LEU A 358 -9.18 -5.93 20.75
CA LEU A 358 -9.59 -5.53 19.41
C LEU A 358 -9.56 -4.01 19.24
N ILE A 359 -10.04 -3.25 20.22
CA ILE A 359 -10.01 -1.79 20.18
C ILE A 359 -8.57 -1.27 20.23
N LEU A 360 -7.69 -1.87 21.03
CA LEU A 360 -6.27 -1.53 21.08
C LEU A 360 -5.57 -1.83 19.75
N GLU A 361 -5.81 -3.01 19.16
CA GLU A 361 -5.26 -3.35 17.83
C GLU A 361 -5.69 -2.32 16.78
N GLN A 362 -6.97 -1.95 16.77
CA GLN A 362 -7.49 -0.97 15.83
C GLN A 362 -7.00 0.47 16.11
N ALA A 363 -6.75 0.83 17.36
CA ALA A 363 -6.11 2.09 17.73
C ALA A 363 -4.68 2.17 17.20
N MET A 364 -3.90 1.09 17.37
CA MET A 364 -2.56 0.95 16.80
C MET A 364 -2.59 1.02 15.26
N ALA A 365 -3.54 0.32 14.63
CA ALA A 365 -3.70 0.34 13.18
C ALA A 365 -3.98 1.75 12.64
N LYS A 366 -4.82 2.55 13.30
CA LYS A 366 -5.09 3.94 12.91
C LYS A 366 -3.80 4.78 12.90
N GLU A 367 -2.94 4.61 13.90
CA GLU A 367 -1.66 5.34 13.95
C GLU A 367 -0.67 4.83 12.91
N ALA A 368 -0.55 3.52 12.71
CA ALA A 368 0.30 2.96 11.66
C ALA A 368 -0.13 3.45 10.26
N LEU A 369 -1.42 3.46 9.99
CA LEU A 369 -2.01 3.96 8.75
C LEU A 369 -1.76 5.47 8.57
N ARG A 370 -1.98 6.27 9.61
CA ARG A 370 -1.74 7.73 9.59
C ARG A 370 -0.28 8.06 9.30
N LEU A 371 0.65 7.45 10.03
CA LEU A 371 2.09 7.65 9.85
C LEU A 371 2.54 7.21 8.44
N SER A 372 2.00 6.09 7.94
CA SER A 372 2.31 5.61 6.59
C SER A 372 1.80 6.56 5.51
N LEU A 373 0.61 7.16 5.68
CA LEU A 373 0.10 8.19 4.76
C LEU A 373 0.96 9.47 4.82
N GLU A 374 1.36 9.92 6.01
CA GLU A 374 2.24 11.07 6.16
C GLU A 374 3.59 10.82 5.47
N HIS A 375 4.16 9.63 5.64
CA HIS A 375 5.36 9.21 4.93
C HIS A 375 5.14 9.23 3.42
N HIS A 376 4.04 8.65 2.93
CA HIS A 376 3.68 8.67 1.51
C HIS A 376 3.57 10.11 0.97
N ARG A 377 2.83 10.98 1.65
CA ARG A 377 2.68 12.40 1.28
C ARG A 377 4.01 13.16 1.30
N SER A 378 4.93 12.77 2.15
CA SER A 378 6.27 13.38 2.22
C SER A 378 7.15 13.03 1.04
N LEU A 379 6.97 11.85 0.44
CA LEU A 379 7.74 11.35 -0.70
C LEU A 379 7.09 11.70 -2.05
N ILE A 380 5.76 11.70 -2.12
CA ILE A 380 5.03 11.96 -3.36
C ILE A 380 4.77 13.46 -3.49
N ARG A 381 5.76 14.16 -4.00
CA ARG A 381 5.75 15.61 -4.17
C ARG A 381 6.00 16.01 -5.62
N GLY A 382 5.55 17.20 -5.99
CA GLY A 382 5.88 17.80 -7.29
C GLY A 382 7.39 17.97 -7.47
N LEU A 383 7.85 17.92 -8.72
CA LEU A 383 9.27 18.05 -9.06
C LEU A 383 9.83 19.38 -8.55
N LYS A 384 10.95 19.31 -7.82
CA LYS A 384 11.70 20.48 -7.40
C LYS A 384 12.57 21.00 -8.55
N GLY A 385 12.78 22.31 -8.60
CA GLY A 385 13.61 22.97 -9.62
C GLY A 385 12.81 23.51 -10.82
N ILE A 386 11.50 23.26 -10.90
CA ILE A 386 10.64 23.84 -11.94
C ILE A 386 10.13 25.21 -11.46
N LYS A 387 10.23 26.23 -12.33
CA LYS A 387 9.52 27.50 -12.13
C LYS A 387 8.02 27.25 -12.31
N GLN A 388 7.30 26.99 -11.22
CA GLN A 388 5.84 27.03 -11.27
C GLN A 388 5.38 28.46 -11.52
N LYS A 389 4.40 28.65 -12.43
CA LYS A 389 3.65 29.91 -12.51
C LYS A 389 2.94 30.09 -11.17
N ARG A 390 3.46 31.00 -10.36
CA ARG A 390 2.87 31.32 -9.04
C ARG A 390 1.62 32.16 -9.27
N GLU A 391 0.52 31.76 -8.69
CA GLU A 391 -0.64 32.63 -8.49
C GLU A 391 -0.41 33.51 -7.25
N ILE A 392 -1.00 34.71 -7.25
CA ILE A 392 -0.76 35.75 -6.21
C ILE A 392 -1.13 35.26 -4.79
N GLY A 393 -1.97 34.19 -4.67
CA GLY A 393 -2.32 33.57 -3.39
C GLY A 393 -1.23 32.72 -2.74
N ASP A 394 -0.23 32.26 -3.50
CA ASP A 394 0.84 31.37 -3.02
C ASP A 394 1.97 32.09 -2.27
N ILE A 395 1.96 33.43 -2.27
CA ILE A 395 3.02 34.27 -1.68
C ILE A 395 3.07 34.15 -0.15
N PHE A 396 1.97 33.76 0.49
CA PHE A 396 1.87 33.65 1.95
C PHE A 396 2.21 32.26 2.51
N ASN A 397 2.38 31.23 1.65
CA ASN A 397 2.77 29.88 2.05
C ASN A 397 4.19 29.56 1.58
N GLN A 398 5.17 30.26 2.15
CA GLN A 398 6.60 29.97 1.92
C GLN A 398 7.03 28.75 2.76
N THR A 399 6.75 27.55 2.26
CA THR A 399 7.53 26.37 2.63
C THR A 399 8.40 25.98 1.44
N SER A 400 9.70 25.84 1.68
CA SER A 400 10.74 25.53 0.69
C SER A 400 10.66 24.11 0.10
N THR A 401 9.58 23.39 0.34
CA THR A 401 9.32 22.02 -0.10
C THR A 401 8.14 22.02 -1.07
N GLY A 402 8.30 21.40 -2.24
CA GLY A 402 7.18 21.21 -3.19
C GLY A 402 5.94 20.62 -2.50
N ASN A 403 4.75 21.05 -2.93
CA ASN A 403 3.51 20.55 -2.38
C ASN A 403 3.37 19.06 -2.68
N THR A 404 2.75 18.31 -1.75
CA THR A 404 2.41 16.90 -2.02
C THR A 404 1.45 16.82 -3.21
N LEU A 405 1.62 15.79 -4.04
CA LEU A 405 0.69 15.49 -5.13
C LEU A 405 -0.58 14.79 -4.61
N VAL A 406 -0.53 14.23 -3.39
CA VAL A 406 -1.67 13.55 -2.77
C VAL A 406 -2.64 14.59 -2.22
N ASP A 407 -3.71 14.82 -2.97
CA ASP A 407 -4.79 15.74 -2.64
C ASP A 407 -6.02 14.93 -2.18
N LEU A 408 -6.33 14.98 -0.90
CA LEU A 408 -7.44 14.21 -0.33
C LEU A 408 -8.80 14.68 -0.85
N MET A 409 -8.91 15.96 -1.23
CA MET A 409 -10.15 16.50 -1.83
C MET A 409 -10.40 15.97 -3.24
N LYS A 410 -9.36 15.55 -3.97
CA LYS A 410 -9.46 14.93 -5.30
C LYS A 410 -9.50 13.41 -5.24
N THR A 411 -9.21 12.83 -4.09
CA THR A 411 -9.22 11.38 -3.90
C THR A 411 -10.65 10.85 -3.97
N GLY A 412 -11.00 10.22 -5.10
CA GLY A 412 -12.34 9.67 -5.33
C GLY A 412 -12.60 8.37 -4.60
N VAL A 413 -11.54 7.58 -4.30
CA VAL A 413 -11.69 6.31 -3.61
C VAL A 413 -10.48 5.98 -2.72
N ILE A 414 -10.74 5.36 -1.57
CA ILE A 414 -9.75 4.78 -0.67
C ILE A 414 -9.99 3.28 -0.59
N VAL A 415 -8.94 2.48 -0.85
CA VAL A 415 -8.97 1.02 -0.80
C VAL A 415 -8.09 0.53 0.35
N GLY A 416 -8.67 -0.14 1.32
CA GLY A 416 -7.95 -0.80 2.41
C GLY A 416 -7.69 -2.27 2.11
N SER A 417 -6.50 -2.76 2.44
CA SER A 417 -6.10 -4.16 2.43
C SER A 417 -5.26 -4.45 3.67
N GLY A 418 -4.98 -5.71 3.91
CA GLY A 418 -4.24 -6.15 5.08
C GLY A 418 -5.13 -6.73 6.19
N GLY A 419 -4.53 -7.59 7.03
CA GLY A 419 -5.27 -8.43 7.97
C GLY A 419 -6.25 -7.68 8.86
N VAL A 420 -5.83 -6.58 9.46
CA VAL A 420 -6.63 -5.78 10.39
C VAL A 420 -7.83 -5.09 9.72
N LEU A 421 -7.70 -4.73 8.42
CA LEU A 421 -8.78 -4.12 7.64
C LEU A 421 -9.70 -5.17 7.01
N SER A 422 -9.11 -6.16 6.35
CA SER A 422 -9.83 -7.17 5.56
C SER A 422 -10.64 -8.12 6.45
N TYR A 423 -10.12 -8.48 7.62
CA TYR A 423 -10.76 -9.39 8.57
C TYR A 423 -11.34 -8.72 9.80
N ALA A 424 -11.51 -7.39 9.77
CA ALA A 424 -12.24 -6.69 10.82
C ALA A 424 -13.60 -7.36 11.03
N PRO A 425 -13.98 -7.70 12.29
CA PRO A 425 -15.23 -8.41 12.58
C PRO A 425 -16.48 -7.72 12.03
N ARG A 426 -16.45 -6.39 11.94
CA ARG A 426 -17.49 -5.58 11.31
C ARG A 426 -16.88 -4.69 10.23
N ARG A 427 -17.55 -4.54 9.11
CA ARG A 427 -17.10 -3.67 8.02
C ARG A 427 -17.02 -2.19 8.43
N SER A 428 -17.88 -1.76 9.36
CA SER A 428 -17.81 -0.42 9.95
C SER A 428 -16.51 -0.13 10.72
N GLN A 429 -15.82 -1.16 11.23
CA GLN A 429 -14.51 -1.01 11.86
C GLN A 429 -13.45 -0.65 10.81
N ALA A 430 -13.44 -1.34 9.66
CA ALA A 430 -12.54 -1.01 8.57
C ALA A 430 -12.81 0.41 8.03
N ALA A 431 -14.08 0.77 7.82
CA ALA A 431 -14.45 2.13 7.42
C ALA A 431 -13.97 3.18 8.41
N MET A 432 -14.16 2.93 9.72
CA MET A 432 -13.75 3.87 10.77
C MET A 432 -12.23 4.02 10.87
N MET A 433 -11.47 2.92 10.70
CA MET A 433 -10.00 3.00 10.66
C MET A 433 -9.51 3.85 9.48
N LEU A 434 -10.07 3.66 8.30
CA LEU A 434 -9.71 4.46 7.11
C LEU A 434 -10.11 5.94 7.26
N LEU A 435 -11.30 6.23 7.80
CA LEU A 435 -11.78 7.60 8.06
C LEU A 435 -10.88 8.35 9.06
N ASP A 436 -10.53 7.67 10.16
CA ASP A 436 -9.76 8.29 11.24
C ASP A 436 -8.28 8.48 10.86
N ALA A 437 -7.71 7.53 10.13
CA ALA A 437 -6.30 7.57 9.75
C ALA A 437 -6.04 8.43 8.50
N PHE A 438 -6.86 8.28 7.45
CA PHE A 438 -6.62 8.96 6.18
C PHE A 438 -7.36 10.29 6.07
N GLN A 439 -8.40 10.47 6.88
CA GLN A 439 -9.14 11.72 6.95
C GLN A 439 -9.58 12.24 5.56
N PRO A 440 -10.33 11.44 4.77
CA PRO A 440 -10.77 11.86 3.45
C PRO A 440 -11.50 13.20 3.51
N GLU A 441 -11.40 13.96 2.43
CA GLU A 441 -11.99 15.28 2.26
C GLU A 441 -13.01 15.25 1.12
N GLY A 442 -14.08 16.01 1.23
CA GLY A 442 -15.14 16.05 0.22
C GLY A 442 -15.96 14.76 0.14
N VAL A 443 -16.09 14.19 -1.05
CA VAL A 443 -16.87 12.99 -1.32
C VAL A 443 -15.95 11.85 -1.77
N THR A 444 -15.83 10.83 -0.93
CA THR A 444 -14.84 9.74 -1.15
C THR A 444 -15.50 8.37 -0.94
N GLY A 445 -15.38 7.48 -1.91
CA GLY A 445 -15.75 6.07 -1.76
C GLY A 445 -14.74 5.31 -0.90
N LEU A 446 -15.23 4.45 -0.01
CA LEU A 446 -14.39 3.57 0.80
C LEU A 446 -14.61 2.13 0.37
N MET A 447 -13.54 1.38 0.20
CA MET A 447 -13.55 -0.03 -0.20
C MET A 447 -12.54 -0.84 0.60
N VAL A 448 -12.73 -2.16 0.63
CA VAL A 448 -11.78 -3.09 1.24
C VAL A 448 -11.54 -4.29 0.33
N ASP A 449 -10.27 -4.69 0.16
CA ASP A 449 -9.92 -5.99 -0.41
C ASP A 449 -10.15 -7.08 0.65
N SER A 450 -11.34 -7.63 0.64
CA SER A 450 -11.79 -8.55 1.69
C SER A 450 -11.13 -9.93 1.63
N GLN A 451 -10.55 -10.28 0.48
CA GLN A 451 -10.01 -11.61 0.20
C GLN A 451 -8.53 -11.62 -0.15
N PHE A 452 -7.84 -10.46 -0.12
CA PHE A 452 -6.46 -10.33 -0.60
C PHE A 452 -6.30 -10.80 -2.05
N LEU A 453 -7.18 -10.37 -2.94
CA LEU A 453 -7.15 -10.79 -4.33
C LEU A 453 -6.40 -9.81 -5.25
N LEU A 454 -6.13 -8.60 -4.82
CA LEU A 454 -5.44 -7.59 -5.64
C LEU A 454 -4.13 -8.09 -6.26
N PRO A 455 -3.22 -8.78 -5.53
CA PRO A 455 -2.01 -9.32 -6.16
C PRO A 455 -2.30 -10.30 -7.29
N HIS A 456 -3.27 -11.19 -7.09
CA HIS A 456 -3.65 -12.21 -8.08
C HIS A 456 -4.27 -11.58 -9.32
N ILE A 457 -5.08 -10.54 -9.13
CA ILE A 457 -5.70 -9.80 -10.22
C ILE A 457 -4.66 -9.04 -11.04
N GLY A 458 -3.70 -8.37 -10.38
CA GLY A 458 -2.68 -7.60 -11.07
C GLY A 458 -1.80 -8.43 -11.99
N VAL A 459 -1.50 -9.69 -11.62
CA VAL A 459 -0.77 -10.57 -12.53
C VAL A 459 -1.66 -11.16 -13.62
N LEU A 460 -2.97 -11.26 -13.37
CA LEU A 460 -3.94 -11.79 -14.32
C LEU A 460 -4.29 -10.80 -15.44
N ILE A 461 -4.19 -9.50 -15.19
CA ILE A 461 -4.51 -8.43 -16.16
C ILE A 461 -3.78 -8.63 -17.49
N ASP A 462 -2.51 -9.05 -17.46
CA ASP A 462 -1.71 -9.24 -18.68
C ASP A 462 -2.14 -10.43 -19.53
N ARG A 463 -2.80 -11.42 -18.92
CA ARG A 463 -3.14 -12.68 -19.58
C ARG A 463 -4.63 -12.77 -19.92
N GLU A 464 -5.45 -12.43 -18.96
CA GLU A 464 -6.92 -12.54 -19.04
C GLU A 464 -7.58 -11.28 -18.49
N PRO A 465 -7.49 -10.14 -19.18
CA PRO A 465 -8.00 -8.86 -18.69
C PRO A 465 -9.51 -8.87 -18.41
N ASP A 466 -10.29 -9.65 -19.15
CA ASP A 466 -11.72 -9.78 -18.91
C ASP A 466 -12.01 -10.57 -17.62
N ALA A 467 -11.24 -11.64 -17.34
CA ALA A 467 -11.34 -12.37 -16.11
C ALA A 467 -10.90 -11.49 -14.91
N ALA A 468 -9.80 -10.77 -15.06
CA ALA A 468 -9.33 -9.83 -14.06
C ALA A 468 -10.37 -8.76 -13.71
N ALA A 469 -11.03 -8.20 -14.74
CA ALA A 469 -12.10 -7.20 -14.57
C ALA A 469 -13.30 -7.75 -13.79
N ASP A 470 -13.76 -8.94 -14.15
CA ASP A 470 -14.92 -9.58 -13.53
C ASP A 470 -14.63 -9.98 -12.07
N ILE A 471 -13.47 -10.60 -11.81
CA ILE A 471 -13.03 -10.97 -10.47
C ILE A 471 -12.85 -9.71 -9.60
N LEU A 472 -12.24 -8.66 -10.14
CA LEU A 472 -12.05 -7.40 -9.40
C LEU A 472 -13.38 -6.81 -8.95
N ALA A 473 -14.37 -6.82 -9.84
CA ALA A 473 -15.68 -6.22 -9.58
C ALA A 473 -16.55 -7.05 -8.62
N ARG A 474 -16.44 -8.39 -8.67
CA ARG A 474 -17.36 -9.29 -7.95
C ARG A 474 -16.79 -9.84 -6.65
N GLU A 475 -15.48 -10.14 -6.62
CA GLU A 475 -14.88 -10.96 -5.56
C GLU A 475 -13.86 -10.19 -4.70
N ALA A 476 -13.17 -9.19 -5.27
CA ALA A 476 -12.05 -8.57 -4.59
C ALA A 476 -12.45 -7.36 -3.75
N LEU A 477 -12.97 -6.34 -4.39
CA LEU A 477 -13.24 -5.06 -3.75
C LEU A 477 -14.68 -4.96 -3.24
N VAL A 478 -14.82 -5.01 -1.93
CA VAL A 478 -16.12 -4.81 -1.26
C VAL A 478 -16.31 -3.33 -0.96
N PRO A 479 -17.33 -2.67 -1.55
CA PRO A 479 -17.68 -1.31 -1.18
C PRO A 479 -18.11 -1.25 0.30
N LEU A 480 -17.47 -0.39 1.08
CA LEU A 480 -17.88 -0.08 2.45
C LEU A 480 -19.00 0.96 2.44
N GLY A 481 -18.89 1.94 1.54
CA GLY A 481 -19.84 3.03 1.38
C GLY A 481 -19.14 4.30 0.92
N THR A 482 -19.91 5.37 0.75
CA THR A 482 -19.38 6.70 0.43
C THR A 482 -19.34 7.56 1.69
N SER A 483 -18.23 8.27 1.90
CA SER A 483 -18.10 9.28 2.94
C SER A 483 -18.26 10.69 2.38
N VAL A 484 -18.97 11.54 3.10
CA VAL A 484 -19.10 12.98 2.82
C VAL A 484 -18.49 13.73 4.00
N CYS A 485 -17.35 14.37 3.74
CA CYS A 485 -16.48 14.99 4.74
C CYS A 485 -16.21 16.46 4.36
N PRO A 486 -17.08 17.42 4.70
CA PRO A 486 -16.89 18.83 4.36
C PRO A 486 -15.68 19.43 5.08
N VAL A 487 -14.89 20.23 4.34
CA VAL A 487 -13.72 20.95 4.87
C VAL A 487 -14.05 22.42 5.01
N GLY A 488 -13.85 22.97 6.19
CA GLY A 488 -14.13 24.38 6.47
C GLY A 488 -13.66 24.82 7.86
N PRO A 489 -14.01 26.03 8.28
CA PRO A 489 -13.63 26.54 9.58
C PRO A 489 -14.33 25.76 10.71
N ALA A 490 -13.73 25.81 11.90
CA ALA A 490 -14.37 25.29 13.09
C ALA A 490 -15.67 26.07 13.38
N VAL A 491 -16.76 25.34 13.61
CA VAL A 491 -18.05 25.88 13.97
C VAL A 491 -18.59 25.15 15.20
N SER A 492 -19.63 25.74 15.85
CA SER A 492 -20.23 25.14 17.04
C SER A 492 -20.80 23.74 16.73
N PRO A 493 -20.57 22.75 17.59
CA PRO A 493 -21.19 21.43 17.47
C PRO A 493 -22.70 21.51 17.28
N GLY A 494 -23.27 20.63 16.47
CA GLY A 494 -24.69 20.65 16.13
C GLY A 494 -25.05 21.56 14.95
N THR A 495 -24.11 22.33 14.39
CA THR A 495 -24.35 23.18 13.21
C THR A 495 -24.33 22.33 11.94
N ALA A 496 -25.33 22.45 11.06
CA ALA A 496 -25.31 21.86 9.74
C ALA A 496 -24.23 22.52 8.88
N VAL A 497 -23.25 21.76 8.35
CA VAL A 497 -22.11 22.22 7.54
C VAL A 497 -22.26 21.90 6.07
N ALA A 498 -23.04 20.88 5.74
CA ALA A 498 -23.46 20.54 4.38
C ALA A 498 -24.80 19.80 4.43
N LYS A 499 -25.46 19.70 3.27
CA LYS A 499 -26.66 18.89 3.06
C LYS A 499 -26.43 17.94 1.91
N VAL A 500 -26.78 16.68 2.07
CA VAL A 500 -26.80 15.68 1.01
C VAL A 500 -28.24 15.50 0.58
N GLN A 501 -28.51 15.65 -0.71
CA GLN A 501 -29.86 15.55 -1.27
C GLN A 501 -29.87 14.56 -2.42
N THR A 502 -30.71 13.55 -2.33
CA THR A 502 -31.07 12.62 -3.41
C THR A 502 -32.43 13.01 -3.99
N ALA A 503 -32.94 12.22 -4.92
CA ALA A 503 -34.28 12.43 -5.46
C ALA A 503 -35.39 12.29 -4.39
N ASN A 504 -35.18 11.43 -3.40
CA ASN A 504 -36.20 11.04 -2.44
C ASN A 504 -35.92 11.53 -1.01
N ASP A 505 -34.67 11.75 -0.67
CA ASP A 505 -34.22 11.96 0.70
C ASP A 505 -33.25 13.14 0.80
N ALA A 506 -33.13 13.69 1.99
CA ALA A 506 -32.16 14.71 2.30
C ALA A 506 -31.64 14.58 3.74
N TRP A 507 -30.32 14.72 3.93
CA TRP A 507 -29.67 14.60 5.23
C TRP A 507 -28.68 15.73 5.45
N ASP A 508 -28.61 16.23 6.67
CA ASP A 508 -27.62 17.22 7.06
C ASP A 508 -26.35 16.53 7.56
N VAL A 509 -25.19 17.08 7.16
CA VAL A 509 -23.88 16.78 7.76
C VAL A 509 -23.69 17.78 8.90
N VAL A 510 -23.56 17.28 10.13
CA VAL A 510 -23.58 18.09 11.33
C VAL A 510 -22.22 18.17 11.98
N ALA A 511 -21.78 19.37 12.33
CA ALA A 511 -20.48 19.61 12.95
C ALA A 511 -20.32 18.84 14.28
N GLY A 512 -19.19 18.16 14.45
CA GLY A 512 -18.85 17.34 15.61
C GLY A 512 -19.48 15.95 15.63
N GLU A 513 -20.28 15.60 14.60
CA GLU A 513 -20.98 14.32 14.51
C GLU A 513 -20.50 13.48 13.32
N ILE A 514 -20.63 12.17 13.47
CA ILE A 514 -20.58 11.21 12.37
C ILE A 514 -21.87 10.40 12.39
N ARG A 515 -22.43 10.13 11.22
CA ARG A 515 -23.72 9.44 11.09
C ARG A 515 -23.70 8.47 9.93
N LEU A 516 -24.29 7.28 10.11
CA LEU A 516 -24.61 6.35 9.05
C LEU A 516 -26.02 6.58 8.54
N VAL A 517 -26.17 6.56 7.23
CA VAL A 517 -27.47 6.60 6.56
C VAL A 517 -27.57 5.37 5.65
N PRO A 518 -28.63 4.57 5.78
CA PRO A 518 -28.84 3.44 4.88
C PRO A 518 -29.18 3.97 3.48
N VAL A 519 -28.40 3.50 2.49
CA VAL A 519 -28.64 3.74 1.07
C VAL A 519 -28.56 2.40 0.37
N GLU A 520 -29.60 1.99 -0.31
CA GLU A 520 -29.60 0.75 -1.09
C GLU A 520 -28.93 0.97 -2.45
N GLY A 521 -27.88 0.21 -2.72
CA GLY A 521 -27.14 0.29 -3.98
C GLY A 521 -26.43 1.63 -4.18
N GLU A 522 -26.64 2.26 -5.33
CA GLU A 522 -26.09 3.56 -5.71
C GLU A 522 -27.20 4.59 -5.90
N ALA A 523 -26.99 5.80 -5.45
CA ALA A 523 -27.93 6.91 -5.59
C ALA A 523 -27.22 8.16 -6.12
N GLU A 524 -27.80 8.81 -7.12
CA GLU A 524 -27.38 10.13 -7.57
C GLU A 524 -27.78 11.16 -6.51
N ALA A 525 -26.83 11.98 -6.10
CA ALA A 525 -27.04 12.99 -5.08
C ALA A 525 -26.33 14.31 -5.42
N GLU A 526 -26.83 15.37 -4.83
CA GLU A 526 -26.17 16.66 -4.78
C GLU A 526 -25.75 16.96 -3.35
N VAL A 527 -24.46 17.23 -3.16
CA VAL A 527 -23.90 17.63 -1.87
C VAL A 527 -23.79 19.16 -1.86
N LEU A 528 -24.54 19.78 -0.98
CA LEU A 528 -24.71 21.24 -0.86
C LEU A 528 -23.92 21.73 0.36
N PRO A 529 -22.68 22.21 0.21
CA PRO A 529 -21.92 22.72 1.33
C PRO A 529 -22.44 24.09 1.76
N ARG A 530 -22.35 24.39 3.06
CA ARG A 530 -22.52 25.75 3.56
C ARG A 530 -21.42 26.65 2.97
N LYS A 531 -21.67 27.96 2.85
CA LYS A 531 -20.84 28.93 2.12
C LYS A 531 -19.33 28.87 2.46
N GLU A 532 -19.00 28.57 3.71
CA GLU A 532 -17.60 28.51 4.19
C GLU A 532 -16.94 27.12 4.02
N PHE A 533 -17.73 26.10 3.61
CA PHE A 533 -17.28 24.71 3.50
C PHE A 533 -17.08 24.30 2.05
N ASP A 534 -16.15 23.39 1.84
CA ASP A 534 -15.81 22.78 0.56
C ASP A 534 -16.08 21.27 0.60
N VAL A 535 -16.60 20.72 -0.51
CA VAL A 535 -16.85 19.29 -0.71
C VAL A 535 -16.27 18.78 -2.03
N GLY A 536 -15.36 19.55 -2.64
CA GLY A 536 -14.60 19.12 -3.84
C GLY A 536 -14.57 20.08 -5.02
N LYS A 537 -15.37 21.16 -5.04
CA LYS A 537 -15.40 22.15 -6.14
C LYS A 537 -15.11 23.58 -5.70
N GLY A 538 -14.74 23.76 -4.44
CA GLY A 538 -14.56 25.06 -3.83
C GLY A 538 -15.65 25.40 -2.81
N ARG A 539 -15.38 26.38 -1.97
CA ARG A 539 -16.27 26.76 -0.87
C ARG A 539 -17.65 27.20 -1.35
N GLY A 540 -18.68 26.60 -0.77
CA GLY A 540 -20.08 26.91 -1.06
C GLY A 540 -20.57 26.40 -2.42
N ILE A 541 -19.74 25.66 -3.18
CA ILE A 541 -20.10 25.16 -4.51
C ILE A 541 -20.63 23.73 -4.40
N PRO A 542 -21.87 23.46 -4.87
CA PRO A 542 -22.44 22.12 -4.84
C PRO A 542 -21.69 21.12 -5.71
N VAL A 543 -21.66 19.85 -5.26
CA VAL A 543 -21.07 18.74 -5.98
C VAL A 543 -22.14 17.68 -6.26
N LYS A 544 -22.27 17.26 -7.52
CA LYS A 544 -23.06 16.08 -7.89
C LYS A 544 -22.15 14.86 -7.83
N ALA A 545 -22.63 13.82 -7.18
CA ALA A 545 -21.89 12.57 -7.01
C ALA A 545 -22.83 11.37 -6.95
N THR A 546 -22.34 10.22 -7.41
CA THR A 546 -23.00 8.94 -7.18
C THR A 546 -22.55 8.43 -5.81
N LEU A 547 -23.48 8.26 -4.89
CA LEU A 547 -23.22 7.77 -3.54
C LEU A 547 -23.56 6.30 -3.45
N ALA A 548 -22.59 5.48 -3.07
CA ALA A 548 -22.78 4.05 -2.84
C ALA A 548 -23.04 3.79 -1.35
N GLY A 549 -24.09 3.03 -1.03
CA GLY A 549 -24.35 2.58 0.34
C GLY A 549 -23.35 1.52 0.80
N GLY A 550 -22.96 0.61 -0.10
CA GLY A 550 -22.01 -0.46 0.23
C GLY A 550 -22.49 -1.35 1.37
N SER A 551 -21.54 -1.95 2.07
CA SER A 551 -21.81 -2.85 3.21
C SER A 551 -21.98 -2.14 4.55
N VAL A 552 -21.70 -0.82 4.62
CA VAL A 552 -21.78 -0.02 5.86
C VAL A 552 -22.88 1.02 5.75
N GLY A 553 -22.96 1.75 4.65
CA GLY A 553 -23.92 2.83 4.43
C GLY A 553 -23.24 4.11 3.92
N LEU A 554 -24.05 5.13 3.66
CA LEU A 554 -23.56 6.49 3.43
C LEU A 554 -23.10 7.08 4.77
N ILE A 555 -21.86 7.59 4.80
CA ILE A 555 -21.21 8.11 6.00
C ILE A 555 -21.18 9.63 5.91
N LEU A 556 -21.92 10.29 6.79
CA LEU A 556 -21.90 11.74 6.93
C LEU A 556 -20.95 12.13 8.07
N ASP A 557 -19.77 12.63 7.73
CA ASP A 557 -18.72 12.92 8.70
C ASP A 557 -18.47 14.43 8.84
N GLY A 558 -19.13 15.02 9.81
CA GLY A 558 -19.00 16.44 10.19
C GLY A 558 -18.02 16.70 11.33
N ARG A 559 -17.16 15.75 11.68
CA ARG A 559 -16.18 15.89 12.79
C ARG A 559 -15.08 16.93 12.54
N GLY A 560 -14.98 17.43 11.31
CA GLY A 560 -13.97 18.41 10.90
C GLY A 560 -12.76 17.77 10.20
N ARG A 561 -12.04 18.61 9.43
CA ARG A 561 -10.80 18.26 8.74
C ARG A 561 -9.79 19.40 8.89
N PRO A 562 -8.57 19.15 9.45
CA PRO A 562 -8.17 17.89 10.09
C PRO A 562 -9.05 17.52 11.29
N LEU A 563 -9.12 16.20 11.59
CA LEU A 563 -9.88 15.70 12.74
C LEU A 563 -9.14 16.02 14.04
N GLU A 564 -9.72 16.91 14.83
CA GLU A 564 -9.23 17.27 16.16
C GLU A 564 -10.09 16.59 17.23
N LEU A 565 -9.44 15.75 18.04
CA LEU A 565 -10.10 15.14 19.19
C LEU A 565 -10.14 16.12 20.37
N PRO A 566 -11.20 16.10 21.21
CA PRO A 566 -11.25 16.91 22.42
C PRO A 566 -10.02 16.69 23.31
N LYS A 567 -9.43 17.79 23.82
CA LYS A 567 -8.23 17.74 24.67
C LYS A 567 -8.53 17.15 26.04
N GLY A 568 -9.73 17.35 26.57
CA GLY A 568 -10.17 16.79 27.85
C GLY A 568 -10.42 15.27 27.71
N GLN A 569 -9.81 14.46 28.58
CA GLN A 569 -9.91 12.99 28.54
C GLN A 569 -11.36 12.49 28.59
N SER A 570 -12.16 13.00 29.54
CA SER A 570 -13.55 12.59 29.69
C SER A 570 -14.41 12.98 28.48
N GLU A 571 -14.19 14.18 27.91
CA GLU A 571 -14.90 14.67 26.73
C GLU A 571 -14.50 13.87 25.48
N ARG A 572 -13.21 13.55 25.33
CA ARG A 572 -12.70 12.69 24.26
C ARG A 572 -13.34 11.30 24.33
N ILE A 573 -13.34 10.66 25.50
CA ILE A 573 -13.95 9.34 25.72
C ILE A 573 -15.44 9.37 25.36
N ALA A 574 -16.17 10.39 25.82
CA ALA A 574 -17.58 10.55 25.51
C ALA A 574 -17.83 10.72 24.01
N SER A 575 -16.98 11.49 23.31
CA SER A 575 -17.06 11.69 21.87
C SER A 575 -16.77 10.40 21.11
N LEU A 576 -15.73 9.64 21.49
CA LEU A 576 -15.41 8.35 20.87
C LEU A 576 -16.57 7.35 21.03
N LYS A 577 -17.12 7.22 22.24
CA LYS A 577 -18.27 6.33 22.49
C LYS A 577 -19.47 6.70 21.60
N ARG A 578 -19.78 7.99 21.48
CA ARG A 578 -20.86 8.48 20.62
C ARG A 578 -20.61 8.16 19.16
N TRP A 579 -19.40 8.42 18.64
CA TRP A 579 -19.04 8.15 17.24
C TRP A 579 -19.02 6.66 16.93
N TYR A 580 -18.45 5.82 17.81
CA TYR A 580 -18.41 4.37 17.63
C TYR A 580 -19.83 3.76 17.65
N LYS A 581 -20.71 4.29 18.50
CA LYS A 581 -22.12 3.90 18.51
C LYS A 581 -22.84 4.31 17.22
N ALA A 582 -22.66 5.56 16.78
CA ALA A 582 -23.27 6.08 15.56
C ALA A 582 -22.86 5.28 14.31
N MET A 583 -21.62 4.78 14.27
CA MET A 583 -21.07 3.94 13.20
C MET A 583 -21.27 2.44 13.43
N SER A 584 -21.92 2.03 14.52
CA SER A 584 -22.06 0.60 14.91
C SER A 584 -20.74 -0.18 14.88
N VAL A 585 -19.64 0.48 15.30
CA VAL A 585 -18.26 -0.07 15.23
C VAL A 585 -18.10 -1.27 16.16
N TYR A 586 -18.59 -1.12 17.41
CA TYR A 586 -18.50 -2.14 18.44
C TYR A 586 -19.89 -2.51 18.97
N PRO A 587 -20.05 -3.68 19.63
CA PRO A 587 -21.27 -4.02 20.34
C PRO A 587 -21.61 -2.94 21.38
N ASP A 588 -22.89 -2.68 21.60
CA ASP A 588 -23.32 -1.80 22.71
C ASP A 588 -22.86 -2.42 24.03
N GLN A 589 -22.00 -1.70 24.76
CA GLN A 589 -21.50 -2.14 26.07
C GLN A 589 -22.59 -2.11 27.17
N ASP A 590 -23.74 -1.50 26.89
CA ASP A 590 -24.89 -1.42 27.79
C ASP A 590 -25.91 -2.57 27.59
N ALA A 591 -25.73 -3.43 26.58
CA ALA A 591 -26.55 -4.63 26.43
C ALA A 591 -26.04 -5.70 27.41
N PRO A 592 -26.89 -6.26 28.31
CA PRO A 592 -26.48 -7.37 29.15
C PRO A 592 -25.98 -8.50 28.25
N ALA A 593 -24.83 -9.08 28.61
CA ALA A 593 -24.26 -10.22 27.91
C ALA A 593 -25.38 -11.24 27.68
N ALA A 594 -25.73 -11.50 26.41
CA ALA A 594 -26.70 -12.52 26.08
C ALA A 594 -26.17 -13.82 26.68
N ALA A 595 -26.80 -14.25 27.77
CA ALA A 595 -26.50 -15.50 28.44
C ALA A 595 -26.54 -16.63 27.43
N GLY A 596 -25.48 -17.36 27.34
CA GLY A 596 -25.09 -18.49 26.53
C GLY A 596 -26.15 -19.12 25.61
N ARG A 597 -25.74 -19.30 24.35
CA ARG A 597 -25.99 -20.54 23.63
C ARG A 597 -24.81 -20.88 22.73
#